data_6dc2ee25286d5a36449bb2f49d540ac9
#
_entry.id   6dc2ee25286d5a36449bb2f49d540ac9
#
_cell.length_a   1.000
_cell.length_b   1.000
_cell.length_c   1.000
_cell.angle_alpha   90.00
_cell.angle_beta   90.00
_cell.angle_gamma   90.00
#
_symmetry.space_group_name_H-M   'P 1'
#
loop_
_entity.id
_entity.type
_entity.pdbx_description
1 polymer ?
#
loop_
_entity_poly.entity_id
_entity_poly.type
_entity_poly.pdbx_seq_one_letter_code
_entity_poly.pdbx_strand_id
1 'polypeptide(L)'
;MNPKTVIKGKIHYVGVNDRNKHLFEGMWPLPYGVSYNSYLIDDETVALVDTVDICYFEVYLRKIKSIIGERPIQYLIINHMEPDHSGSIRLIKQHYPDIIIVGNKQTFGMIEGFYGVTGEQYMVKDEDFLALGHHKLRFYMTPMVHWPETMMTFDETEGVLFAGDGFGCFGTLDGGFLDTRINLDRYWDEMVRYYSNIVGKYGSPVQKALAKLGGLPISTICSTHGPVWTENIAKVIGIYDKLSRYAADEGVVIAYGSMYGNTEQMAEAIAAELSAQGIKNIVMHNVSKSNPSYIIADIFKYRGLIIGSPTYSNQIYPEIESLLSKILVREVKERYLGYFGSFCWAGAAVKRMGEFAEKSKFEIVGDPVEMKQAMKDITYEQCENLARAMAERLKKDRK
;
A
#
# COMPACT_ATOMS: atom_id res chain seq x y z
N MET A 1 22.75 -24.90 -10.73
CA MET A 1 21.74 -23.94 -10.33
C MET A 1 21.22 -24.31 -8.94
N ASN A 2 21.04 -23.33 -8.06
CA ASN A 2 20.38 -23.56 -6.77
C ASN A 2 18.86 -23.48 -7.01
N PRO A 3 18.11 -24.60 -7.01
CA PRO A 3 16.69 -24.62 -7.36
C PRO A 3 15.81 -23.84 -6.37
N LYS A 4 16.38 -23.47 -5.21
CA LYS A 4 15.67 -22.71 -4.19
C LYS A 4 15.51 -21.22 -4.52
N THR A 5 16.24 -20.68 -5.51
CA THR A 5 16.20 -19.27 -5.89
C THR A 5 15.49 -19.02 -7.22
N VAL A 6 15.26 -20.06 -8.02
CA VAL A 6 14.68 -19.94 -9.37
C VAL A 6 13.20 -19.57 -9.28
N ILE A 7 12.83 -18.52 -9.99
CA ILE A 7 11.44 -18.10 -10.22
C ILE A 7 10.93 -18.77 -11.49
N LYS A 8 11.56 -18.44 -12.63
CA LYS A 8 11.23 -18.97 -13.94
C LYS A 8 12.45 -18.89 -14.86
N GLY A 9 12.69 -19.91 -15.68
CA GLY A 9 13.86 -19.95 -16.56
C GLY A 9 15.16 -19.68 -15.80
N LYS A 10 15.86 -18.62 -16.15
CA LYS A 10 17.11 -18.16 -15.51
C LYS A 10 16.89 -16.92 -14.61
N ILE A 11 15.67 -16.63 -14.22
CA ILE A 11 15.35 -15.52 -13.32
C ILE A 11 15.37 -16.04 -11.89
N HIS A 12 16.15 -15.38 -11.03
CA HIS A 12 16.38 -15.78 -9.65
C HIS A 12 15.93 -14.70 -8.67
N TYR A 13 15.35 -15.12 -7.55
CA TYR A 13 15.08 -14.27 -6.39
C TYR A 13 16.35 -14.12 -5.55
N VAL A 14 16.80 -12.89 -5.34
CA VAL A 14 17.96 -12.56 -4.50
C VAL A 14 17.63 -11.63 -3.34
N GLY A 15 16.35 -11.29 -3.16
CA GLY A 15 15.86 -10.41 -2.10
C GLY A 15 16.10 -10.92 -0.68
N VAL A 16 15.81 -10.09 0.30
CA VAL A 16 16.02 -10.32 1.73
C VAL A 16 14.77 -10.04 2.55
N ASN A 17 14.71 -10.58 3.76
CA ASN A 17 13.67 -10.30 4.75
C ASN A 17 14.21 -9.44 5.88
N ASP A 18 13.57 -8.32 6.18
CA ASP A 18 13.82 -7.52 7.36
C ASP A 18 12.75 -7.80 8.43
N ARG A 19 13.10 -8.59 9.43
CA ARG A 19 12.21 -8.92 10.55
C ARG A 19 12.32 -7.95 11.71
N ASN A 20 13.24 -6.99 11.63
CA ASN A 20 13.56 -6.07 12.72
C ASN A 20 12.99 -4.67 12.49
N LYS A 21 12.65 -4.32 11.26
CA LYS A 21 12.07 -3.01 10.96
C LYS A 21 10.66 -2.91 11.55
N HIS A 22 10.45 -1.92 12.40
CA HIS A 22 9.19 -1.72 13.11
C HIS A 22 8.20 -0.82 12.36
N LEU A 23 8.73 0.10 11.57
CA LEU A 23 7.92 1.09 10.83
C LEU A 23 8.41 1.20 9.38
N PHE A 24 7.50 1.13 8.42
CA PHE A 24 7.72 1.52 7.03
C PHE A 24 7.55 3.03 6.91
N GLU A 25 8.41 3.71 6.14
CA GLU A 25 8.46 5.20 6.04
C GLU A 25 8.46 5.92 7.40
N GLY A 26 8.88 5.26 8.48
CA GLY A 26 8.84 5.83 9.82
C GLY A 26 7.43 6.00 10.41
N MET A 27 6.37 5.54 9.75
CA MET A 27 4.97 5.78 10.14
C MET A 27 4.11 4.52 10.24
N TRP A 28 4.33 3.53 9.38
CA TRP A 28 3.42 2.40 9.21
C TRP A 28 3.94 1.17 9.93
N PRO A 29 3.23 0.61 10.90
CA PRO A 29 3.67 -0.54 11.66
C PRO A 29 3.94 -1.76 10.77
N LEU A 30 5.01 -2.47 11.06
CA LEU A 30 5.41 -3.71 10.39
C LEU A 30 5.43 -4.88 11.39
N PRO A 31 4.27 -5.37 11.87
CA PRO A 31 4.22 -6.45 12.84
C PRO A 31 4.84 -7.75 12.30
N TYR A 32 4.88 -7.91 10.99
CA TYR A 32 5.46 -9.05 10.29
C TYR A 32 6.75 -8.69 9.53
N GLY A 33 7.38 -7.54 9.83
CA GLY A 33 8.52 -7.03 9.09
C GLY A 33 8.19 -6.67 7.63
N VAL A 34 9.19 -6.69 6.77
CA VAL A 34 9.06 -6.40 5.33
C VAL A 34 10.08 -7.22 4.53
N SER A 35 9.76 -7.59 3.30
CA SER A 35 10.74 -8.12 2.35
C SER A 35 11.21 -7.02 1.41
N TYR A 36 12.51 -7.01 1.09
CA TYR A 36 13.08 -6.22 0.00
C TYR A 36 13.47 -7.19 -1.10
N ASN A 37 12.70 -7.19 -2.17
CA ASN A 37 12.89 -8.14 -3.25
C ASN A 37 13.75 -7.51 -4.35
N SER A 38 14.72 -8.28 -4.81
CA SER A 38 15.53 -7.99 -5.98
C SER A 38 15.68 -9.27 -6.78
N TYR A 39 15.92 -9.12 -8.06
CA TYR A 39 15.90 -10.22 -9.00
C TYR A 39 17.15 -10.22 -9.87
N LEU A 40 17.70 -11.41 -10.11
CA LEU A 40 18.86 -11.61 -10.95
C LEU A 40 18.46 -12.41 -12.20
N ILE A 41 18.81 -11.91 -13.37
CA ILE A 41 18.63 -12.59 -14.64
C ILE A 41 20.00 -13.11 -15.07
N ASP A 42 20.18 -14.44 -15.00
CA ASP A 42 21.43 -15.15 -15.32
C ASP A 42 21.44 -15.55 -16.79
N ASP A 43 21.71 -14.60 -17.67
CA ASP A 43 21.77 -14.81 -19.12
C ASP A 43 23.20 -14.67 -19.67
N GLU A 44 23.35 -14.55 -21.00
CA GLU A 44 24.64 -14.22 -21.64
C GLU A 44 25.18 -12.93 -21.04
N THR A 45 24.31 -11.93 -20.92
CA THR A 45 24.53 -10.66 -20.20
C THR A 45 23.74 -10.71 -18.90
N VAL A 46 24.43 -10.62 -17.76
CA VAL A 46 23.78 -10.68 -16.45
C VAL A 46 23.15 -9.34 -16.11
N ALA A 47 21.88 -9.35 -15.71
CA ALA A 47 21.18 -8.17 -15.23
C ALA A 47 20.64 -8.35 -13.81
N LEU A 48 20.69 -7.27 -13.03
CA LEU A 48 20.10 -7.17 -11.71
C LEU A 48 18.93 -6.19 -11.77
N VAL A 49 17.80 -6.52 -11.15
CA VAL A 49 16.60 -5.70 -11.15
C VAL A 49 16.30 -5.26 -9.72
N ASP A 50 16.31 -3.94 -9.51
CA ASP A 50 16.24 -3.24 -8.24
C ASP A 50 17.31 -3.75 -7.26
N THR A 51 17.40 -3.19 -6.06
CA THR A 51 18.33 -3.63 -5.02
C THR A 51 17.58 -3.91 -3.71
N VAL A 52 18.25 -3.82 -2.58
CA VAL A 52 17.67 -4.00 -1.25
C VAL A 52 18.11 -2.87 -0.32
N ASP A 53 17.48 -2.76 0.84
CA ASP A 53 17.92 -1.85 1.91
C ASP A 53 19.40 -2.07 2.22
N ILE A 54 20.15 -0.99 2.36
CA ILE A 54 21.62 -0.99 2.56
C ILE A 54 22.06 -1.83 3.75
N CYS A 55 21.22 -1.95 4.78
CA CYS A 55 21.52 -2.74 5.97
C CYS A 55 21.69 -4.24 5.68
N TYR A 56 21.17 -4.71 4.56
CA TYR A 56 21.22 -6.14 4.15
C TYR A 56 22.20 -6.42 3.01
N PHE A 57 23.02 -5.46 2.63
CA PHE A 57 23.91 -5.56 1.46
C PHE A 57 24.79 -6.81 1.47
N GLU A 58 25.41 -7.16 2.58
CA GLU A 58 26.30 -8.33 2.71
C GLU A 58 25.58 -9.65 2.42
N VAL A 59 24.35 -9.80 2.93
CA VAL A 59 23.53 -10.99 2.68
C VAL A 59 23.10 -11.04 1.20
N TYR A 60 22.73 -9.89 0.67
CA TYR A 60 22.33 -9.70 -0.72
C TYR A 60 23.46 -10.08 -1.69
N LEU A 61 24.65 -9.51 -1.50
CA LEU A 61 25.82 -9.78 -2.32
C LEU A 61 26.20 -11.28 -2.31
N ARG A 62 26.15 -11.93 -1.13
CA ARG A 62 26.38 -13.39 -1.04
C ARG A 62 25.37 -14.19 -1.84
N LYS A 63 24.09 -13.81 -1.86
CA LYS A 63 23.08 -14.48 -2.69
C LYS A 63 23.38 -14.33 -4.18
N ILE A 64 23.72 -13.12 -4.62
CA ILE A 64 24.13 -12.86 -6.02
C ILE A 64 25.32 -13.76 -6.39
N LYS A 65 26.40 -13.70 -5.63
CA LYS A 65 27.62 -14.51 -5.89
C LYS A 65 27.37 -16.02 -5.84
N SER A 66 26.41 -16.48 -5.03
CA SER A 66 26.05 -17.91 -5.01
C SER A 66 25.42 -18.41 -6.31
N ILE A 67 24.94 -17.51 -7.17
CA ILE A 67 24.30 -17.84 -8.45
C ILE A 67 25.31 -17.67 -9.60
N ILE A 68 25.95 -16.50 -9.68
CA ILE A 68 26.80 -16.14 -10.82
C ILE A 68 28.31 -16.35 -10.57
N GLY A 69 28.72 -16.65 -9.33
CA GLY A 69 30.14 -16.72 -8.95
C GLY A 69 30.79 -15.35 -9.06
N GLU A 70 31.92 -15.28 -9.74
CA GLU A 70 32.69 -14.05 -10.01
C GLU A 70 32.35 -13.42 -11.38
N ARG A 71 31.28 -13.86 -12.05
CA ARG A 71 30.84 -13.26 -13.32
C ARG A 71 30.43 -11.79 -13.08
N PRO A 72 30.77 -10.87 -14.00
CA PRO A 72 30.34 -9.49 -13.90
C PRO A 72 28.79 -9.36 -14.04
N ILE A 73 28.23 -8.34 -13.43
CA ILE A 73 26.87 -7.89 -13.70
C ILE A 73 27.00 -6.71 -14.67
N GLN A 74 26.40 -6.82 -15.86
CA GLN A 74 26.47 -5.77 -16.87
C GLN A 74 25.44 -4.70 -16.65
N TYR A 75 24.24 -5.05 -16.23
CA TYR A 75 23.16 -4.09 -16.08
C TYR A 75 22.55 -4.11 -14.67
N LEU A 76 22.29 -2.93 -14.13
CA LEU A 76 21.44 -2.72 -12.96
C LEU A 76 20.20 -1.92 -13.41
N ILE A 77 19.06 -2.57 -13.46
CA ILE A 77 17.78 -1.97 -13.84
C ILE A 77 17.10 -1.44 -12.59
N ILE A 78 16.73 -0.16 -12.58
CA ILE A 78 16.06 0.48 -11.46
C ILE A 78 14.64 0.87 -11.86
N ASN A 79 13.67 0.13 -11.35
CA ASN A 79 12.25 0.42 -11.55
C ASN A 79 11.76 1.54 -10.64
N HIS A 80 12.31 1.62 -9.41
CA HIS A 80 11.90 2.59 -8.41
C HIS A 80 13.04 3.01 -7.49
N MET A 81 13.02 4.28 -7.04
CA MET A 81 14.13 4.92 -6.34
C MET A 81 13.95 5.06 -4.83
N GLU A 82 12.89 4.49 -4.24
CA GLU A 82 12.75 4.53 -2.79
C GLU A 82 13.94 3.85 -2.10
N PRO A 83 14.53 4.49 -1.04
CA PRO A 83 15.80 4.04 -0.47
C PRO A 83 15.83 2.61 0.07
N ASP A 84 14.70 2.04 0.42
CA ASP A 84 14.60 0.68 0.98
C ASP A 84 14.85 -0.43 -0.06
N HIS A 85 14.79 -0.10 -1.35
CA HIS A 85 15.20 -1.00 -2.44
C HIS A 85 16.10 -0.34 -3.50
N SER A 86 16.54 0.89 -3.25
CA SER A 86 17.60 1.55 -4.05
C SER A 86 18.88 1.82 -3.24
N GLY A 87 18.84 1.69 -1.92
CA GLY A 87 19.94 2.05 -1.01
C GLY A 87 21.25 1.32 -1.24
N SER A 88 21.21 0.14 -1.85
CA SER A 88 22.42 -0.66 -2.15
C SER A 88 23.09 -0.28 -3.48
N ILE A 89 22.54 0.66 -4.29
CA ILE A 89 23.08 1.04 -5.61
C ILE A 89 24.55 1.42 -5.55
N ARG A 90 24.94 2.28 -4.59
CA ARG A 90 26.33 2.71 -4.44
C ARG A 90 27.26 1.53 -4.19
N LEU A 91 26.89 0.61 -3.31
CA LEU A 91 27.69 -0.55 -2.97
C LEU A 91 27.78 -1.55 -4.14
N ILE A 92 26.70 -1.77 -4.87
CA ILE A 92 26.70 -2.56 -6.10
C ILE A 92 27.68 -1.96 -7.12
N LYS A 93 27.63 -0.62 -7.35
CA LYS A 93 28.56 0.07 -8.27
C LYS A 93 30.03 -0.04 -7.82
N GLN A 94 30.29 -0.08 -6.52
CA GLN A 94 31.66 -0.31 -5.99
C GLN A 94 32.16 -1.73 -6.23
N HIS A 95 31.28 -2.74 -6.10
CA HIS A 95 31.62 -4.15 -6.33
C HIS A 95 31.69 -4.52 -7.82
N TYR A 96 30.90 -3.85 -8.66
CA TYR A 96 30.85 -4.04 -10.11
C TYR A 96 31.05 -2.67 -10.80
N PRO A 97 32.31 -2.18 -10.88
CA PRO A 97 32.61 -0.82 -11.36
C PRO A 97 32.10 -0.53 -12.76
N ASP A 98 32.10 -1.54 -13.64
CA ASP A 98 31.72 -1.43 -15.03
C ASP A 98 30.20 -1.61 -15.26
N ILE A 99 29.41 -1.81 -14.20
CA ILE A 99 27.96 -1.98 -14.31
C ILE A 99 27.30 -0.73 -14.91
N ILE A 100 26.44 -0.95 -15.89
CA ILE A 100 25.65 0.07 -16.55
C ILE A 100 24.31 0.17 -15.83
N ILE A 101 23.96 1.36 -15.35
CA ILE A 101 22.65 1.58 -14.70
C ILE A 101 21.61 1.88 -15.77
N VAL A 102 20.49 1.13 -15.74
CA VAL A 102 19.35 1.30 -16.65
C VAL A 102 18.21 1.96 -15.90
N GLY A 103 17.69 3.05 -16.45
CA GLY A 103 16.59 3.79 -15.85
C GLY A 103 16.13 4.95 -16.73
N ASN A 104 15.15 5.70 -16.30
CA ASN A 104 14.72 6.90 -17.01
C ASN A 104 15.47 8.14 -16.50
N LYS A 105 15.22 9.30 -17.13
CA LYS A 105 15.88 10.56 -16.80
C LYS A 105 15.74 10.98 -15.33
N GLN A 106 14.55 10.76 -14.74
CA GLN A 106 14.29 11.13 -13.34
C GLN A 106 15.02 10.19 -12.38
N THR A 107 15.08 8.89 -12.70
CA THR A 107 15.86 7.89 -11.96
C THR A 107 17.32 8.33 -11.81
N PHE A 108 17.98 8.77 -12.89
CA PHE A 108 19.39 9.20 -12.83
C PHE A 108 19.59 10.44 -11.98
N GLY A 109 18.68 11.42 -12.06
CA GLY A 109 18.72 12.60 -11.19
C GLY A 109 18.59 12.24 -9.70
N MET A 110 17.77 11.24 -9.37
CA MET A 110 17.62 10.76 -8.00
C MET A 110 18.83 9.94 -7.54
N ILE A 111 19.41 9.09 -8.39
CA ILE A 111 20.65 8.34 -8.08
C ILE A 111 21.79 9.29 -7.75
N GLU A 112 21.99 10.33 -8.54
CA GLU A 112 22.98 11.35 -8.26
C GLU A 112 22.68 12.08 -6.96
N GLY A 113 21.43 12.52 -6.77
CA GLY A 113 21.00 13.27 -5.60
C GLY A 113 21.10 12.49 -4.28
N PHE A 114 20.64 11.24 -4.26
CA PHE A 114 20.67 10.40 -3.04
C PHE A 114 22.04 9.79 -2.76
N TYR A 115 22.74 9.33 -3.81
CA TYR A 115 23.90 8.46 -3.64
C TYR A 115 25.20 9.03 -4.17
N GLY A 116 25.15 10.15 -4.91
CA GLY A 116 26.34 10.73 -5.57
C GLY A 116 26.95 9.76 -6.59
N VAL A 117 26.17 8.85 -7.13
CA VAL A 117 26.64 7.87 -8.14
C VAL A 117 26.46 8.47 -9.51
N THR A 118 27.57 8.56 -10.24
CA THR A 118 27.66 8.91 -11.65
C THR A 118 28.34 7.76 -12.40
N GLY A 119 28.28 7.76 -13.70
CA GLY A 119 28.92 6.74 -14.53
C GLY A 119 28.09 6.40 -15.76
N GLU A 120 28.36 5.25 -16.35
CA GLU A 120 27.67 4.83 -17.56
C GLU A 120 26.19 4.55 -17.29
N GLN A 121 25.32 5.16 -18.12
CA GLN A 121 23.87 5.15 -17.99
C GLN A 121 23.25 4.66 -19.29
N TYR A 122 22.29 3.76 -19.17
CA TYR A 122 21.43 3.36 -20.28
C TYR A 122 20.04 3.97 -20.06
N MET A 123 19.82 5.13 -20.67
CA MET A 123 18.55 5.86 -20.53
C MET A 123 17.47 5.21 -21.39
N VAL A 124 16.33 4.84 -20.74
CA VAL A 124 15.19 4.21 -21.40
C VAL A 124 13.96 5.13 -21.36
N LYS A 125 13.11 4.95 -22.36
CA LYS A 125 11.80 5.55 -22.49
C LYS A 125 10.72 4.47 -22.51
N ASP A 126 9.48 4.90 -22.58
CA ASP A 126 8.33 4.00 -22.68
C ASP A 126 8.45 3.10 -23.92
N GLU A 127 8.25 1.80 -23.71
CA GLU A 127 8.36 0.74 -24.72
C GLU A 127 9.76 0.46 -25.30
N ASP A 128 10.81 1.14 -24.85
CA ASP A 128 12.18 0.76 -25.17
C ASP A 128 12.48 -0.67 -24.68
N PHE A 129 13.50 -1.31 -25.26
CA PHE A 129 13.88 -2.68 -24.87
C PHE A 129 15.39 -2.84 -24.70
N LEU A 130 15.76 -3.86 -23.91
CA LEU A 130 17.14 -4.31 -23.71
C LEU A 130 17.21 -5.82 -23.91
N ALA A 131 18.10 -6.28 -24.76
CA ALA A 131 18.38 -7.70 -24.96
C ALA A 131 19.57 -8.14 -24.09
N LEU A 132 19.41 -9.27 -23.38
CA LEU A 132 20.46 -9.87 -22.54
C LEU A 132 21.11 -11.11 -23.15
N GLY A 133 20.64 -11.53 -24.30
CA GLY A 133 20.91 -12.78 -24.97
C GLY A 133 19.60 -13.49 -25.26
N HIS A 134 19.22 -14.45 -24.43
CA HIS A 134 17.90 -15.11 -24.50
C HIS A 134 16.74 -14.22 -24.04
N HIS A 135 16.91 -13.50 -22.94
CA HIS A 135 15.90 -12.63 -22.37
C HIS A 135 15.82 -11.28 -23.09
N LYS A 136 14.61 -10.81 -23.31
CA LYS A 136 14.31 -9.49 -23.87
C LYS A 136 13.40 -8.71 -22.93
N LEU A 137 13.94 -7.63 -22.38
CA LEU A 137 13.28 -6.80 -21.41
C LEU A 137 12.70 -5.56 -22.09
N ARG A 138 11.42 -5.28 -21.85
CA ARG A 138 10.73 -4.06 -22.30
C ARG A 138 10.34 -3.20 -21.11
N PHE A 139 10.50 -1.88 -21.24
CA PHE A 139 10.28 -0.93 -20.18
C PHE A 139 8.96 -0.17 -20.36
N TYR A 140 8.15 -0.13 -19.31
CA TYR A 140 6.88 0.58 -19.28
C TYR A 140 6.91 1.68 -18.23
N MET A 141 6.79 2.95 -18.65
CA MET A 141 6.73 4.06 -17.72
C MET A 141 5.38 4.06 -16.99
N THR A 142 5.42 4.02 -15.67
CA THR A 142 4.26 4.01 -14.77
C THR A 142 4.37 5.11 -13.72
N PRO A 143 4.50 6.38 -14.13
CA PRO A 143 4.78 7.48 -13.22
C PRO A 143 3.69 7.60 -12.14
N MET A 144 4.09 7.92 -10.92
CA MET A 144 3.24 8.03 -9.74
C MET A 144 2.61 6.69 -9.27
N VAL A 145 3.25 5.55 -9.60
CA VAL A 145 2.94 4.26 -8.99
C VAL A 145 4.16 3.76 -8.18
N HIS A 146 4.61 4.42 -7.03
CA HIS A 146 3.90 5.61 -6.47
C HIS A 146 4.74 6.91 -6.54
N TRP A 147 5.95 6.92 -7.10
CA TRP A 147 6.82 8.10 -7.33
C TRP A 147 6.88 8.47 -8.82
N PRO A 148 7.36 9.69 -9.16
CA PRO A 148 7.29 10.20 -10.54
C PRO A 148 8.18 9.44 -11.54
N GLU A 149 9.27 8.82 -11.10
CA GLU A 149 10.24 8.10 -11.92
C GLU A 149 9.88 6.63 -12.13
N THR A 150 8.84 6.11 -11.48
CA THR A 150 8.55 4.67 -11.52
C THR A 150 8.35 4.14 -12.93
N MET A 151 8.92 3.00 -13.19
CA MET A 151 8.69 2.17 -14.37
C MET A 151 8.52 0.71 -13.97
N MET A 152 8.01 -0.09 -14.89
CA MET A 152 7.96 -1.55 -14.76
C MET A 152 8.73 -2.18 -15.91
N THR A 153 9.41 -3.27 -15.63
CA THR A 153 10.20 -4.02 -16.63
C THR A 153 9.50 -5.34 -16.92
N PHE A 154 9.20 -5.60 -18.18
CA PHE A 154 8.57 -6.85 -18.61
C PHE A 154 9.53 -7.69 -19.42
N ASP A 155 9.81 -8.91 -18.98
CA ASP A 155 10.53 -9.90 -19.75
C ASP A 155 9.57 -10.58 -20.73
N GLU A 156 9.71 -10.24 -22.02
CA GLU A 156 8.89 -10.77 -23.10
C GLU A 156 9.11 -12.28 -23.31
N THR A 157 10.27 -12.80 -22.93
CA THR A 157 10.65 -14.21 -23.15
C THR A 157 9.92 -15.15 -22.20
N GLU A 158 9.90 -14.82 -20.92
CA GLU A 158 9.32 -15.67 -19.88
C GLU A 158 7.95 -15.17 -19.39
N GLY A 159 7.50 -13.98 -19.82
CA GLY A 159 6.26 -13.36 -19.36
C GLY A 159 6.32 -12.91 -17.90
N VAL A 160 7.46 -12.40 -17.46
CA VAL A 160 7.70 -11.94 -16.08
C VAL A 160 7.66 -10.43 -16.02
N LEU A 161 6.79 -9.89 -15.16
CA LEU A 161 6.69 -8.46 -14.87
C LEU A 161 7.43 -8.13 -13.58
N PHE A 162 8.48 -7.32 -13.65
CA PHE A 162 9.12 -6.69 -12.50
C PHE A 162 8.40 -5.35 -12.26
N ALA A 163 7.62 -5.28 -11.20
CA ALA A 163 6.59 -4.26 -11.04
C ALA A 163 7.00 -3.10 -10.10
N GLY A 164 8.25 -3.07 -9.62
CA GLY A 164 8.62 -2.17 -8.54
C GLY A 164 7.67 -2.38 -7.36
N ASP A 165 7.16 -1.32 -6.78
CA ASP A 165 6.20 -1.35 -5.67
C ASP A 165 4.78 -1.74 -6.08
N GLY A 166 4.50 -1.77 -7.37
CA GLY A 166 3.23 -2.27 -7.88
C GLY A 166 2.97 -3.70 -7.43
N PHE A 167 1.75 -3.98 -6.97
CA PHE A 167 1.31 -5.31 -6.50
C PHE A 167 2.03 -5.82 -5.24
N GLY A 168 2.76 -4.93 -4.54
CA GLY A 168 3.45 -5.23 -3.30
C GLY A 168 2.53 -5.41 -2.09
N CYS A 169 3.06 -5.95 -1.02
CA CYS A 169 2.41 -6.03 0.28
C CYS A 169 3.42 -6.01 1.42
N PHE A 170 3.01 -5.60 2.61
CA PHE A 170 3.84 -5.68 3.80
C PHE A 170 4.04 -7.14 4.24
N GLY A 171 5.06 -7.34 5.06
CA GLY A 171 5.41 -8.62 5.66
C GLY A 171 6.62 -9.30 5.01
N THR A 172 7.35 -10.05 5.84
CA THR A 172 8.44 -10.92 5.40
C THR A 172 7.90 -12.19 4.75
N LEU A 173 8.72 -12.84 3.94
CA LEU A 173 8.39 -14.10 3.29
C LEU A 173 8.82 -15.29 4.18
N ASP A 174 7.88 -16.13 4.57
CA ASP A 174 8.11 -17.23 5.50
C ASP A 174 8.41 -18.54 4.76
N GLY A 175 9.70 -18.85 4.62
CA GLY A 175 10.19 -20.11 4.06
C GLY A 175 10.24 -20.20 2.53
N GLY A 176 9.42 -19.45 1.80
CA GLY A 176 9.40 -19.36 0.35
C GLY A 176 9.15 -17.94 -0.12
N PHE A 177 9.28 -17.70 -1.43
CA PHE A 177 8.98 -16.41 -2.05
C PHE A 177 7.86 -16.50 -3.10
N LEU A 178 7.53 -17.70 -3.60
CA LEU A 178 6.41 -17.90 -4.52
C LEU A 178 5.09 -18.00 -3.75
N ASP A 179 4.05 -17.42 -4.29
CA ASP A 179 2.69 -17.48 -3.76
C ASP A 179 2.15 -18.90 -3.61
N THR A 180 2.68 -19.86 -4.36
CA THR A 180 2.36 -21.29 -4.30
C THR A 180 3.07 -22.04 -3.17
N ARG A 181 4.02 -21.41 -2.47
CA ARG A 181 4.88 -22.08 -1.47
C ARG A 181 4.79 -21.48 -0.07
N ILE A 182 3.89 -20.52 0.14
CA ILE A 182 3.67 -19.85 1.43
C ILE A 182 2.17 -19.77 1.72
N ASN A 183 1.80 -19.67 3.01
CA ASN A 183 0.43 -19.34 3.38
C ASN A 183 0.14 -17.87 3.08
N LEU A 184 -0.91 -17.61 2.32
CA LEU A 184 -1.24 -16.27 1.81
C LEU A 184 -2.25 -15.52 2.69
N ASP A 185 -2.82 -16.12 3.71
CA ASP A 185 -3.95 -15.54 4.47
C ASP A 185 -3.67 -14.09 4.91
N ARG A 186 -2.53 -13.87 5.57
CA ARG A 186 -2.16 -12.52 6.04
C ARG A 186 -1.79 -11.55 4.92
N TYR A 187 -1.24 -12.05 3.80
CA TYR A 187 -0.75 -11.18 2.74
C TYR A 187 -1.87 -10.47 1.98
N TRP A 188 -3.09 -11.00 1.98
CA TRP A 188 -4.23 -10.33 1.37
C TRP A 188 -4.61 -9.05 2.12
N ASP A 189 -4.70 -9.10 3.43
CA ASP A 189 -4.97 -7.91 4.25
C ASP A 189 -3.77 -6.95 4.25
N GLU A 190 -2.55 -7.47 4.29
CA GLU A 190 -1.32 -6.67 4.20
C GLU A 190 -1.15 -6.01 2.82
N MET A 191 -1.65 -6.58 1.74
CA MET A 191 -1.71 -5.96 0.41
C MET A 191 -2.69 -4.78 0.38
N VAL A 192 -3.89 -4.95 0.93
CA VAL A 192 -4.86 -3.85 1.06
C VAL A 192 -4.27 -2.73 1.92
N ARG A 193 -3.62 -3.08 3.02
CA ARG A 193 -2.98 -2.11 3.92
C ARG A 193 -1.80 -1.40 3.25
N TYR A 194 -0.95 -2.13 2.52
CA TYR A 194 0.14 -1.56 1.72
C TYR A 194 -0.41 -0.58 0.69
N TYR A 195 -1.33 -1.04 -0.17
CA TYR A 195 -1.96 -0.18 -1.17
C TYR A 195 -2.52 1.10 -0.56
N SER A 196 -3.34 0.99 0.48
CA SER A 196 -4.06 2.12 1.09
C SER A 196 -3.14 3.17 1.70
N ASN A 197 -2.00 2.76 2.26
CA ASN A 197 -1.06 3.65 2.93
C ASN A 197 0.01 4.21 2.00
N ILE A 198 0.46 3.45 1.00
CA ILE A 198 1.57 3.80 0.12
C ILE A 198 1.07 4.31 -1.24
N VAL A 199 0.17 3.58 -1.89
CA VAL A 199 -0.27 3.86 -3.26
C VAL A 199 -1.59 4.66 -3.31
N GLY A 200 -2.39 4.59 -2.26
CA GLY A 200 -3.83 4.94 -2.24
C GLY A 200 -4.24 6.30 -2.84
N LYS A 201 -3.39 7.33 -2.76
CA LYS A 201 -3.61 8.63 -3.40
C LYS A 201 -3.65 8.53 -4.94
N TYR A 202 -2.92 7.59 -5.51
CA TYR A 202 -2.59 7.51 -6.93
C TYR A 202 -3.49 6.57 -7.73
N GLY A 203 -4.77 6.49 -7.40
CA GLY A 203 -5.73 5.61 -8.09
C GLY A 203 -5.75 5.79 -9.61
N SER A 204 -5.78 7.04 -10.13
CA SER A 204 -5.75 7.30 -11.57
C SER A 204 -4.44 6.86 -12.26
N PRO A 205 -3.23 7.14 -11.72
CA PRO A 205 -1.99 6.54 -12.20
C PRO A 205 -2.01 5.01 -12.24
N VAL A 206 -2.51 4.35 -11.18
CA VAL A 206 -2.64 2.88 -11.15
C VAL A 206 -3.56 2.38 -12.26
N GLN A 207 -4.72 3.01 -12.49
CA GLN A 207 -5.62 2.64 -13.58
C GLN A 207 -4.97 2.77 -14.97
N LYS A 208 -4.16 3.82 -15.18
CA LYS A 208 -3.39 3.99 -16.43
C LYS A 208 -2.33 2.89 -16.58
N ALA A 209 -1.63 2.53 -15.51
CA ALA A 209 -0.66 1.43 -15.52
C ALA A 209 -1.34 0.09 -15.83
N LEU A 210 -2.46 -0.22 -15.17
CA LEU A 210 -3.23 -1.45 -15.44
C LEU A 210 -3.72 -1.52 -16.90
N ALA A 211 -4.21 -0.41 -17.44
CA ALA A 211 -4.63 -0.35 -18.84
C ALA A 211 -3.47 -0.58 -19.81
N LYS A 212 -2.29 0.00 -19.55
CA LYS A 212 -1.07 -0.17 -20.34
C LYS A 212 -0.58 -1.63 -20.34
N LEU A 213 -0.64 -2.28 -19.20
CA LEU A 213 -0.14 -3.65 -19.00
C LEU A 213 -1.16 -4.74 -19.39
N GLY A 214 -2.44 -4.37 -19.54
CA GLY A 214 -3.56 -5.32 -19.69
C GLY A 214 -3.52 -6.21 -20.94
N GLY A 215 -2.71 -5.85 -21.95
CA GLY A 215 -2.51 -6.66 -23.16
C GLY A 215 -1.29 -7.58 -23.10
N LEU A 216 -0.49 -7.54 -22.03
CA LEU A 216 0.73 -8.32 -21.92
C LEU A 216 0.45 -9.75 -21.42
N PRO A 217 1.15 -10.76 -21.92
CA PRO A 217 1.01 -12.15 -21.48
C PRO A 217 1.77 -12.39 -20.15
N ILE A 218 1.35 -11.68 -19.10
CA ILE A 218 1.97 -11.75 -17.78
C ILE A 218 1.64 -13.09 -17.14
N SER A 219 2.67 -13.89 -16.86
CA SER A 219 2.58 -15.18 -16.18
C SER A 219 3.20 -15.18 -14.78
N THR A 220 3.92 -14.11 -14.43
CA THR A 220 4.54 -13.92 -13.12
C THR A 220 4.67 -12.44 -12.83
N ILE A 221 4.36 -12.02 -11.59
CA ILE A 221 4.60 -10.65 -11.11
C ILE A 221 5.62 -10.69 -9.99
N CYS A 222 6.67 -9.90 -10.16
CA CYS A 222 7.81 -9.74 -9.25
C CYS A 222 7.79 -8.31 -8.68
N SER A 223 7.22 -8.14 -7.49
CA SER A 223 7.19 -6.84 -6.78
C SER A 223 8.40 -6.68 -5.86
N THR A 224 8.74 -5.45 -5.47
CA THR A 224 9.82 -5.16 -4.51
C THR A 224 9.48 -5.59 -3.09
N HIS A 225 8.19 -5.80 -2.78
CA HIS A 225 7.70 -6.26 -1.47
C HIS A 225 6.68 -7.38 -1.60
N GLY A 226 6.73 -8.32 -0.65
CA GLY A 226 5.76 -9.42 -0.59
C GLY A 226 6.07 -10.59 -1.53
N PRO A 227 5.11 -11.51 -1.74
CA PRO A 227 5.29 -12.70 -2.57
C PRO A 227 5.51 -12.40 -4.06
N VAL A 228 6.22 -13.29 -4.73
CA VAL A 228 6.20 -13.39 -6.19
C VAL A 228 4.91 -14.12 -6.60
N TRP A 229 4.10 -13.46 -7.41
CA TRP A 229 2.78 -13.94 -7.79
C TRP A 229 2.84 -14.75 -9.09
N THR A 230 2.40 -16.00 -9.03
CA THR A 230 2.40 -16.93 -10.18
C THR A 230 1.01 -17.51 -10.46
N GLU A 231 0.29 -17.96 -9.44
CA GLU A 231 -1.06 -18.50 -9.60
C GLU A 231 -2.15 -17.47 -9.27
N ASN A 232 -1.87 -16.50 -8.40
CA ASN A 232 -2.86 -15.54 -7.92
C ASN A 232 -2.86 -14.20 -8.66
N ILE A 233 -2.29 -14.12 -9.87
CA ILE A 233 -2.12 -12.90 -10.66
C ILE A 233 -3.45 -12.16 -10.87
N ALA A 234 -4.48 -12.87 -11.29
CA ALA A 234 -5.80 -12.27 -11.54
C ALA A 234 -6.41 -11.66 -10.26
N LYS A 235 -6.25 -12.32 -9.12
CA LYS A 235 -6.72 -11.81 -7.82
C LYS A 235 -5.96 -10.56 -7.40
N VAL A 236 -4.63 -10.56 -7.56
CA VAL A 236 -3.77 -9.43 -7.23
C VAL A 236 -4.10 -8.21 -8.09
N ILE A 237 -4.21 -8.39 -9.40
CA ILE A 237 -4.63 -7.33 -10.33
C ILE A 237 -6.03 -6.83 -9.96
N GLY A 238 -6.97 -7.74 -9.64
CA GLY A 238 -8.33 -7.39 -9.24
C GLY A 238 -8.41 -6.56 -7.95
N ILE A 239 -7.53 -6.84 -6.97
CA ILE A 239 -7.43 -6.02 -5.74
C ILE A 239 -6.96 -4.61 -6.09
N TYR A 240 -5.87 -4.46 -6.86
CA TYR A 240 -5.34 -3.17 -7.27
C TYR A 240 -6.33 -2.38 -8.13
N ASP A 241 -7.01 -3.05 -9.07
CA ASP A 241 -8.06 -2.43 -9.89
C ASP A 241 -9.22 -1.91 -9.02
N LYS A 242 -9.72 -2.72 -8.09
CA LYS A 242 -10.79 -2.35 -7.18
C LYS A 242 -10.42 -1.13 -6.31
N LEU A 243 -9.26 -1.19 -5.65
CA LEU A 243 -8.81 -0.14 -4.73
C LEU A 243 -8.50 1.16 -5.48
N SER A 244 -7.91 1.10 -6.67
CA SER A 244 -7.55 2.27 -7.47
C SER A 244 -8.76 2.99 -8.08
N ARG A 245 -9.88 2.30 -8.25
CA ARG A 245 -11.18 2.89 -8.58
C ARG A 245 -11.94 3.39 -7.35
N TYR A 246 -11.36 3.26 -6.16
CA TYR A 246 -12.02 3.53 -4.87
C TYR A 246 -13.31 2.72 -4.66
N ALA A 247 -13.48 1.63 -5.39
CA ALA A 247 -14.59 0.71 -5.19
C ALA A 247 -14.47 0.03 -3.82
N ALA A 248 -15.56 0.01 -3.08
CA ALA A 248 -15.57 -0.51 -1.72
C ALA A 248 -16.72 -1.48 -1.49
N ASP A 249 -16.51 -2.41 -0.55
CA ASP A 249 -17.54 -3.35 -0.15
C ASP A 249 -18.58 -2.70 0.75
N GLU A 250 -19.75 -3.31 0.85
CA GLU A 250 -20.73 -2.95 1.84
C GLU A 250 -20.16 -3.22 3.24
N GLY A 251 -20.10 -2.18 4.05
CA GLY A 251 -19.62 -2.22 5.42
C GLY A 251 -19.44 -0.82 5.98
N VAL A 252 -19.22 -0.75 7.27
CA VAL A 252 -19.04 0.51 8.01
C VAL A 252 -17.82 0.43 8.89
N VAL A 253 -16.93 1.41 8.75
CA VAL A 253 -15.85 1.66 9.70
C VAL A 253 -16.34 2.69 10.71
N ILE A 254 -16.29 2.37 12.00
CA ILE A 254 -16.56 3.30 13.09
C ILE A 254 -15.24 3.64 13.77
N ALA A 255 -14.69 4.83 13.50
CA ALA A 255 -13.46 5.31 14.11
C ALA A 255 -13.77 6.34 15.18
N TYR A 256 -13.46 6.06 16.43
CA TYR A 256 -13.83 6.94 17.54
C TYR A 256 -12.69 7.16 18.53
N GLY A 257 -12.63 8.37 19.09
CA GLY A 257 -11.87 8.69 20.30
C GLY A 257 -12.79 8.66 21.52
N SER A 258 -12.29 8.19 22.65
CA SER A 258 -13.04 8.23 23.91
C SER A 258 -12.06 8.32 25.09
N MET A 259 -12.32 9.25 26.02
CA MET A 259 -11.49 9.42 27.23
C MET A 259 -12.01 8.58 28.39
N TYR A 260 -13.31 8.60 28.65
CA TYR A 260 -13.95 8.00 29.82
C TYR A 260 -15.13 7.08 29.45
N GLY A 261 -15.21 6.61 28.21
CA GLY A 261 -16.23 5.66 27.72
C GLY A 261 -17.52 6.30 27.20
N ASN A 262 -17.79 7.61 27.39
CA ASN A 262 -19.05 8.19 26.95
C ASN A 262 -19.20 8.24 25.42
N THR A 263 -18.17 8.66 24.68
CA THR A 263 -18.17 8.63 23.22
C THR A 263 -18.19 7.19 22.69
N GLU A 264 -17.54 6.26 23.39
CA GLU A 264 -17.55 4.83 23.09
C GLU A 264 -18.97 4.24 23.18
N GLN A 265 -19.78 4.63 24.20
CA GLN A 265 -21.18 4.21 24.29
C GLN A 265 -22.01 4.64 23.08
N MET A 266 -21.75 5.83 22.51
CA MET A 266 -22.39 6.25 21.26
C MET A 266 -21.97 5.34 20.09
N ALA A 267 -20.68 5.02 19.98
CA ALA A 267 -20.16 4.12 18.94
C ALA A 267 -20.78 2.72 19.04
N GLU A 268 -20.92 2.18 20.26
CA GLU A 268 -21.55 0.88 20.52
C GLU A 268 -23.04 0.87 20.14
N ALA A 269 -23.79 1.94 20.49
CA ALA A 269 -25.19 2.07 20.11
C ALA A 269 -25.37 2.09 18.58
N ILE A 270 -24.52 2.84 17.89
CA ILE A 270 -24.50 2.91 16.42
C ILE A 270 -24.17 1.55 15.81
N ALA A 271 -23.16 0.86 16.33
CA ALA A 271 -22.76 -0.46 15.84
C ALA A 271 -23.86 -1.51 16.02
N ALA A 272 -24.51 -1.51 17.19
CA ALA A 272 -25.63 -2.39 17.49
C ALA A 272 -26.81 -2.19 16.52
N GLU A 273 -27.19 -0.96 16.26
CA GLU A 273 -28.28 -0.66 15.32
C GLU A 273 -27.91 -1.00 13.88
N LEU A 274 -26.66 -0.71 13.42
CA LEU A 274 -26.18 -1.14 12.09
C LEU A 274 -26.30 -2.66 11.92
N SER A 275 -25.94 -3.43 12.96
CA SER A 275 -26.08 -4.89 12.97
C SER A 275 -27.55 -5.31 12.92
N ALA A 276 -28.44 -4.68 13.69
CA ALA A 276 -29.87 -4.92 13.67
C ALA A 276 -30.48 -4.61 12.28
N GLN A 277 -29.92 -3.62 11.58
CA GLN A 277 -30.27 -3.31 10.19
C GLN A 277 -29.67 -4.29 9.17
N GLY A 278 -28.93 -5.31 9.59
CA GLY A 278 -28.37 -6.36 8.73
C GLY A 278 -27.06 -5.99 8.02
N ILE A 279 -26.35 -4.96 8.45
CA ILE A 279 -24.99 -4.69 8.03
C ILE A 279 -24.07 -5.68 8.77
N LYS A 280 -23.35 -6.53 8.03
CA LYS A 280 -22.48 -7.57 8.61
C LYS A 280 -21.05 -7.12 8.81
N ASN A 281 -20.54 -6.29 7.91
CA ASN A 281 -19.16 -5.80 7.96
C ASN A 281 -19.13 -4.50 8.76
N ILE A 282 -18.97 -4.59 10.07
CA ILE A 282 -18.81 -3.45 10.97
C ILE A 282 -17.44 -3.58 11.63
N VAL A 283 -16.60 -2.58 11.45
CA VAL A 283 -15.27 -2.54 12.05
C VAL A 283 -15.15 -1.33 12.97
N MET A 284 -14.87 -1.58 14.24
CA MET A 284 -14.77 -0.54 15.25
C MET A 284 -13.31 -0.29 15.63
N HIS A 285 -12.88 0.98 15.57
CA HIS A 285 -11.55 1.40 15.94
C HIS A 285 -11.57 2.48 17.02
N ASN A 286 -11.07 2.16 18.19
CA ASN A 286 -10.66 3.19 19.15
C ASN A 286 -9.31 3.75 18.67
N VAL A 287 -9.29 5.02 18.22
CA VAL A 287 -8.09 5.64 17.62
C VAL A 287 -6.91 5.78 18.59
N SER A 288 -7.15 5.70 19.90
CA SER A 288 -6.07 5.67 20.90
C SER A 288 -5.37 4.30 21.02
N LYS A 289 -5.96 3.25 20.42
CA LYS A 289 -5.46 1.88 20.46
C LYS A 289 -5.10 1.35 19.06
N SER A 290 -5.87 1.72 18.04
CA SER A 290 -5.66 1.29 16.66
C SER A 290 -4.75 2.25 15.93
N ASN A 291 -3.66 1.72 15.32
CA ASN A 291 -2.82 2.55 14.47
C ASN A 291 -3.60 3.01 13.23
N PRO A 292 -3.47 4.28 12.81
CA PRO A 292 -4.14 4.81 11.61
C PRO A 292 -3.95 3.98 10.33
N SER A 293 -2.86 3.25 10.21
CA SER A 293 -2.58 2.36 9.07
C SER A 293 -3.69 1.35 8.82
N TYR A 294 -4.19 0.72 9.89
CA TYR A 294 -5.28 -0.26 9.81
C TYR A 294 -6.63 0.41 9.54
N ILE A 295 -6.89 1.55 10.19
CA ILE A 295 -8.13 2.31 10.00
C ILE A 295 -8.26 2.76 8.53
N ILE A 296 -7.16 3.25 7.93
CA ILE A 296 -7.12 3.68 6.53
C ILE A 296 -7.37 2.49 5.60
N ALA A 297 -6.78 1.32 5.88
CA ALA A 297 -7.02 0.11 5.10
C ALA A 297 -8.51 -0.27 5.08
N ASP A 298 -9.16 -0.24 6.24
CA ASP A 298 -10.58 -0.53 6.34
C ASP A 298 -11.45 0.55 5.65
N ILE A 299 -11.05 1.82 5.69
CA ILE A 299 -11.73 2.91 4.96
C ILE A 299 -11.61 2.70 3.43
N PHE A 300 -10.50 2.13 2.93
CA PHE A 300 -10.41 1.73 1.52
C PHE A 300 -11.28 0.51 1.21
N LYS A 301 -11.45 -0.40 2.15
CA LYS A 301 -12.20 -1.66 1.99
C LYS A 301 -13.71 -1.45 2.05
N TYR A 302 -14.22 -0.56 2.91
CA TYR A 302 -15.64 -0.39 3.20
C TYR A 302 -16.18 0.98 2.79
N ARG A 303 -17.46 1.00 2.37
CA ARG A 303 -18.12 2.19 1.82
C ARG A 303 -18.52 3.21 2.89
N GLY A 304 -18.98 2.77 4.04
CA GLY A 304 -19.45 3.62 5.15
C GLY A 304 -18.31 3.98 6.12
N LEU A 305 -18.27 5.23 6.55
CA LEU A 305 -17.36 5.74 7.57
C LEU A 305 -18.19 6.53 8.59
N ILE A 306 -18.09 6.17 9.87
CA ILE A 306 -18.69 6.93 10.96
C ILE A 306 -17.56 7.35 11.91
N ILE A 307 -17.45 8.66 12.17
CA ILE A 307 -16.38 9.22 13.00
C ILE A 307 -16.94 9.77 14.28
N GLY A 308 -16.35 9.38 15.42
CA GLY A 308 -16.74 9.83 16.74
C GLY A 308 -15.61 10.54 17.49
N SER A 309 -15.88 11.71 18.08
CA SER A 309 -14.87 12.45 18.83
C SER A 309 -15.43 13.14 20.06
N PRO A 310 -14.76 13.04 21.23
CA PRO A 310 -15.01 13.98 22.29
C PRO A 310 -14.42 15.35 21.95
N THR A 311 -14.97 16.42 22.54
CA THR A 311 -14.31 17.72 22.55
C THR A 311 -13.20 17.70 23.59
N TYR A 312 -11.98 18.02 23.15
CA TYR A 312 -10.80 18.11 23.99
C TYR A 312 -10.16 19.51 23.85
N SER A 313 -9.96 20.22 24.95
CA SER A 313 -9.38 21.57 24.96
C SER A 313 -10.03 22.52 23.95
N ASN A 314 -11.36 22.50 23.84
CA ASN A 314 -12.17 23.26 22.88
C ASN A 314 -11.83 22.96 21.40
N GLN A 315 -11.25 21.81 21.11
CA GLN A 315 -10.95 21.31 19.78
C GLN A 315 -11.45 19.86 19.63
N ILE A 316 -11.22 19.27 18.47
CA ILE A 316 -11.39 17.83 18.23
C ILE A 316 -10.31 17.05 19.00
N TYR A 317 -10.57 15.80 19.29
CA TYR A 317 -9.60 14.90 19.93
C TYR A 317 -8.36 14.69 19.02
N PRO A 318 -7.12 14.88 19.54
CA PRO A 318 -5.91 14.94 18.68
C PRO A 318 -5.70 13.74 17.78
N GLU A 319 -5.97 12.52 18.25
CA GLU A 319 -5.83 11.30 17.46
C GLU A 319 -6.86 11.23 16.31
N ILE A 320 -8.07 11.76 16.53
CA ILE A 320 -9.06 11.92 15.45
C ILE A 320 -8.58 12.97 14.46
N GLU A 321 -8.09 14.13 14.90
CA GLU A 321 -7.56 15.15 14.01
C GLU A 321 -6.44 14.61 13.13
N SER A 322 -5.50 13.84 13.72
CA SER A 322 -4.43 13.16 13.00
C SER A 322 -4.96 12.17 11.98
N LEU A 323 -5.99 11.37 12.31
CA LEU A 323 -6.62 10.45 11.37
C LEU A 323 -7.29 11.18 10.21
N LEU A 324 -8.07 12.24 10.50
CA LEU A 324 -8.75 13.04 9.46
C LEU A 324 -7.74 13.64 8.47
N SER A 325 -6.62 14.18 8.96
CA SER A 325 -5.54 14.69 8.13
C SER A 325 -4.96 13.60 7.21
N LYS A 326 -4.73 12.40 7.73
CA LYS A 326 -4.20 11.27 6.94
C LYS A 326 -5.19 10.80 5.87
N ILE A 327 -6.50 10.82 6.14
CA ILE A 327 -7.54 10.50 5.15
C ILE A 327 -7.53 11.53 4.01
N LEU A 328 -7.46 12.83 4.34
CA LEU A 328 -7.45 13.91 3.34
C LEU A 328 -6.24 13.82 2.40
N VAL A 329 -5.05 13.56 2.94
CA VAL A 329 -3.80 13.43 2.15
C VAL A 329 -3.88 12.30 1.12
N ARG A 330 -4.64 11.23 1.41
CA ARG A 330 -4.82 10.09 0.50
C ARG A 330 -5.90 10.29 -0.54
N GLU A 331 -6.62 11.41 -0.47
CA GLU A 331 -7.68 11.75 -1.43
C GLU A 331 -8.67 10.60 -1.68
N VAL A 332 -9.01 9.86 -0.61
CA VAL A 332 -10.01 8.79 -0.68
C VAL A 332 -11.32 9.36 -1.23
N LYS A 333 -12.01 8.62 -2.07
CA LYS A 333 -13.22 9.05 -2.77
C LYS A 333 -14.39 8.11 -2.49
N GLU A 334 -15.59 8.59 -2.79
CA GLU A 334 -16.80 7.76 -2.84
C GLU A 334 -17.10 7.06 -1.52
N ARG A 335 -17.06 7.77 -0.40
CA ARG A 335 -17.44 7.25 0.92
C ARG A 335 -18.67 7.96 1.45
N TYR A 336 -19.45 7.22 2.24
CA TYR A 336 -20.56 7.76 3.03
C TYR A 336 -20.05 8.11 4.41
N LEU A 337 -20.37 9.32 4.89
CA LEU A 337 -19.85 9.84 6.14
C LEU A 337 -20.99 10.16 7.11
N GLY A 338 -20.98 9.51 8.26
CA GLY A 338 -21.69 9.95 9.46
C GLY A 338 -20.69 10.41 10.52
N TYR A 339 -21.12 11.27 11.44
CA TYR A 339 -20.26 11.64 12.54
C TYR A 339 -21.02 12.02 13.80
N PHE A 340 -20.38 11.84 14.94
CA PHE A 340 -20.94 12.12 16.25
C PHE A 340 -19.88 12.65 17.21
N GLY A 341 -20.31 13.38 18.23
CA GLY A 341 -19.37 13.94 19.19
C GLY A 341 -19.94 14.02 20.61
N SER A 342 -19.06 14.21 21.57
CA SER A 342 -19.43 14.47 22.96
C SER A 342 -18.67 15.66 23.55
N PHE A 343 -19.26 16.30 24.54
CA PHE A 343 -18.64 17.39 25.28
C PHE A 343 -19.19 17.48 26.70
N CYS A 344 -18.48 18.16 27.61
CA CYS A 344 -18.93 18.39 28.96
C CYS A 344 -19.59 19.77 29.13
N TRP A 345 -18.90 20.86 28.76
CA TRP A 345 -19.37 22.24 28.92
C TRP A 345 -19.44 23.07 27.63
N ALA A 346 -18.59 22.80 26.64
CA ALA A 346 -18.58 23.45 25.33
C ALA A 346 -18.27 22.45 24.25
N GLY A 347 -19.09 22.36 23.20
CA GLY A 347 -18.92 21.46 22.07
C GLY A 347 -18.08 22.10 20.96
N ALA A 348 -17.14 21.33 20.38
CA ALA A 348 -16.36 21.76 19.21
C ALA A 348 -16.14 20.60 18.21
N ALA A 349 -16.13 19.36 18.67
CA ALA A 349 -15.76 18.19 17.86
C ALA A 349 -16.67 18.03 16.63
N VAL A 350 -17.99 18.11 16.80
CA VAL A 350 -18.95 17.97 15.69
C VAL A 350 -18.72 19.04 14.62
N LYS A 351 -18.49 20.30 15.02
CA LYS A 351 -18.17 21.38 14.07
C LYS A 351 -16.91 21.06 13.26
N ARG A 352 -15.84 20.58 13.91
CA ARG A 352 -14.58 20.23 13.25
C ARG A 352 -14.73 19.04 12.30
N MET A 353 -15.55 18.06 12.64
CA MET A 353 -15.86 16.95 11.72
C MET A 353 -16.71 17.43 10.54
N GLY A 354 -17.57 18.42 10.71
CA GLY A 354 -18.26 19.09 9.61
C GLY A 354 -17.29 19.77 8.63
N GLU A 355 -16.27 20.47 9.13
CA GLU A 355 -15.20 21.07 8.30
C GLU A 355 -14.42 20.00 7.51
N PHE A 356 -14.20 18.83 8.10
CA PHE A 356 -13.62 17.69 7.40
C PHE A 356 -14.57 17.14 6.32
N ALA A 357 -15.85 17.01 6.60
CA ALA A 357 -16.85 16.55 5.64
C ALA A 357 -16.86 17.41 4.36
N GLU A 358 -16.79 18.72 4.51
CA GLU A 358 -16.69 19.66 3.38
C GLU A 358 -15.40 19.43 2.54
N LYS A 359 -14.26 19.24 3.21
CA LYS A 359 -12.95 19.05 2.55
C LYS A 359 -12.83 17.69 1.87
N SER A 360 -13.34 16.63 2.49
CA SER A 360 -13.24 15.26 1.97
C SER A 360 -14.14 15.02 0.77
N LYS A 361 -15.23 15.82 0.63
CA LYS A 361 -16.28 15.62 -0.37
C LYS A 361 -16.99 14.28 -0.25
N PHE A 362 -16.98 13.68 0.94
CA PHE A 362 -17.75 12.48 1.23
C PHE A 362 -19.24 12.81 1.27
N GLU A 363 -20.07 11.87 0.87
CA GLU A 363 -21.54 12.03 0.98
C GLU A 363 -21.93 11.92 2.45
N ILE A 364 -22.47 13.02 3.00
CA ILE A 364 -22.96 13.05 4.39
C ILE A 364 -24.25 12.25 4.46
N VAL A 365 -24.35 11.35 5.43
CA VAL A 365 -25.50 10.48 5.65
C VAL A 365 -25.98 10.62 7.09
N GLY A 366 -27.26 10.95 7.25
CA GLY A 366 -27.89 11.20 8.55
C GLY A 366 -27.46 12.53 9.17
N ASP A 367 -28.14 12.89 10.25
CA ASP A 367 -27.82 14.09 11.01
C ASP A 367 -26.68 13.82 11.98
N PRO A 368 -25.75 14.78 12.17
CA PRO A 368 -24.71 14.66 13.19
C PRO A 368 -25.29 14.56 14.59
N VAL A 369 -24.73 13.71 15.43
CA VAL A 369 -25.17 13.53 16.81
C VAL A 369 -24.20 14.21 17.77
N GLU A 370 -24.70 15.07 18.65
CA GLU A 370 -23.86 15.71 19.67
C GLU A 370 -24.44 15.47 21.08
N MET A 371 -23.61 14.84 21.93
CA MET A 371 -23.98 14.46 23.29
C MET A 371 -23.33 15.36 24.32
N LYS A 372 -24.16 15.94 25.20
CA LYS A 372 -23.65 16.62 26.38
C LYS A 372 -23.56 15.65 27.55
N GLN A 373 -22.32 15.44 28.05
CA GLN A 373 -22.01 14.62 29.24
C GLN A 373 -22.30 13.14 29.01
N ALA A 374 -23.37 12.59 29.56
CA ALA A 374 -23.69 11.17 29.49
C ALA A 374 -24.82 10.84 28.50
N MET A 375 -24.90 9.59 28.08
CA MET A 375 -25.97 9.07 27.24
C MET A 375 -27.34 9.22 27.89
N LYS A 376 -28.30 9.73 27.13
CA LYS A 376 -29.70 9.84 27.46
C LYS A 376 -30.55 9.19 26.37
N ASP A 377 -31.80 8.88 26.66
CA ASP A 377 -32.71 8.22 25.71
C ASP A 377 -32.78 8.95 24.37
N ILE A 378 -32.89 10.28 24.38
CA ILE A 378 -32.89 11.07 23.14
C ILE A 378 -31.58 10.95 22.34
N THR A 379 -30.43 10.89 23.01
CA THR A 379 -29.12 10.73 22.34
C THR A 379 -28.99 9.33 21.80
N TYR A 380 -29.47 8.32 22.53
CA TYR A 380 -29.50 6.95 22.07
C TYR A 380 -30.32 6.82 20.79
N GLU A 381 -31.54 7.36 20.76
CA GLU A 381 -32.39 7.41 19.57
C GLU A 381 -31.72 8.13 18.38
N GLN A 382 -31.02 9.24 18.63
CA GLN A 382 -30.26 9.95 17.58
C GLN A 382 -29.13 9.07 17.01
N CYS A 383 -28.41 8.31 17.84
CA CYS A 383 -27.40 7.38 17.41
C CYS A 383 -27.99 6.26 16.53
N GLU A 384 -29.14 5.70 16.92
CA GLU A 384 -29.86 4.72 16.12
C GLU A 384 -30.31 5.32 14.77
N ASN A 385 -30.82 6.54 14.76
CA ASN A 385 -31.26 7.20 13.52
C ASN A 385 -30.09 7.42 12.56
N LEU A 386 -28.90 7.82 13.04
CA LEU A 386 -27.69 7.91 12.24
C LEU A 386 -27.31 6.56 11.64
N ALA A 387 -27.37 5.50 12.44
CA ALA A 387 -27.08 4.13 12.01
C ALA A 387 -28.07 3.63 10.94
N ARG A 388 -29.37 3.87 11.13
CA ARG A 388 -30.45 3.54 10.17
C ARG A 388 -30.22 4.25 8.84
N ALA A 389 -29.93 5.56 8.87
CA ALA A 389 -29.65 6.33 7.66
C ALA A 389 -28.44 5.76 6.89
N MET A 390 -27.36 5.42 7.59
CA MET A 390 -26.19 4.78 6.98
C MET A 390 -26.53 3.41 6.37
N ALA A 391 -27.25 2.57 7.10
CA ALA A 391 -27.66 1.26 6.61
C ALA A 391 -28.58 1.34 5.38
N GLU A 392 -29.54 2.26 5.38
CA GLU A 392 -30.44 2.49 4.25
C GLU A 392 -29.66 2.98 3.02
N ARG A 393 -28.69 3.87 3.22
CA ARG A 393 -27.87 4.39 2.13
C ARG A 393 -27.02 3.30 1.49
N LEU A 394 -26.38 2.44 2.30
CA LEU A 394 -25.62 1.30 1.84
C LEU A 394 -26.46 0.28 1.06
N LYS A 395 -27.67 -0.01 1.56
CA LYS A 395 -28.59 -0.94 0.90
C LYS A 395 -29.08 -0.46 -0.48
N LYS A 396 -29.11 0.86 -0.73
CA LYS A 396 -29.44 1.40 -2.05
C LYS A 396 -28.42 1.05 -3.11
N ASP A 397 -27.16 0.82 -2.75
CA ASP A 397 -26.10 0.41 -3.68
C ASP A 397 -26.20 -1.08 -4.08
N ARG A 398 -27.03 -1.87 -3.39
CA ARG A 398 -27.28 -3.28 -3.75
C ARG A 398 -28.18 -3.45 -4.99
N LYS A 399 -28.86 -2.36 -5.41
CA LYS A 399 -29.75 -2.34 -6.57
C LYS A 399 -29.04 -1.89 -7.82
#